data_2752824a196c7c2f537d939be65844ab
#
_entry.id   2752824a196c7c2f537d939be65844ab
#
_cell.length_a   1.000
_cell.length_b   1.000
_cell.length_c   1.000
_cell.angle_alpha   90.00
_cell.angle_beta   90.00
_cell.angle_gamma   90.00
#
_symmetry.space_group_name_H-M   'P 1'
#
loop_
_entity.id
_entity.type
_entity.pdbx_description
1 polymer ?
#
loop_
_entity_poly.entity_id
_entity_poly.type
_entity_poly.pdbx_seq_one_letter_code
_entity_poly.pdbx_strand_id
1 'polypeptide(L)'
;MDFKAKETIEWYEQFDNTNLIIKNNFKDINIKILKDNLPHLLGLHYMYSGNKIPPARVIAEEIKAKNISDEEIFINVKKCNPNMLKSVKNRVRTFKEFLENFENGVILENTKEDTNINSTLFVIKTKDKKIMHLGIKEISGVIMLENYSEMNQKEMRGIFETYFLRNNDKFTKNSKIHESIIEISRYDEKLKEYLPFSFDNQRNQELLKKYYLKKKENHNCLTGEPINIQVHSSGESKWIAKKDVEKYGIEKIEGAKETIGQITYIKNNKLYQKPVSYYNLSDLKITKEIEQKFVPMKEKEKTQEISKSKGQGIGD
;
A
#
# COMPACT_ATOMS: atom_id res chain seq x y z
N MET A 1 22.96 26.97 14.90
CA MET A 1 22.00 27.17 13.78
C MET A 1 21.28 25.88 13.56
N ASP A 2 19.97 25.93 13.35
CA ASP A 2 19.13 24.76 13.14
C ASP A 2 18.81 24.67 11.63
N PHE A 3 18.85 23.48 11.05
CA PHE A 3 18.66 23.24 9.60
C PHE A 3 17.56 22.21 9.34
N LYS A 4 16.55 22.14 10.20
CA LYS A 4 15.48 21.14 10.10
C LYS A 4 14.72 21.19 8.79
N ALA A 5 14.51 22.38 8.21
CA ALA A 5 13.84 22.51 6.92
C ALA A 5 14.65 21.82 5.82
N LYS A 6 15.97 22.08 5.75
CA LYS A 6 16.90 21.45 4.79
C LYS A 6 16.96 19.93 4.99
N GLU A 7 17.18 19.48 6.24
CA GLU A 7 17.22 18.06 6.59
C GLU A 7 15.90 17.34 6.24
N THR A 8 14.75 18.01 6.44
CA THR A 8 13.45 17.45 6.09
C THR A 8 13.28 17.34 4.57
N ILE A 9 13.80 18.34 3.79
CA ILE A 9 13.77 18.29 2.33
C ILE A 9 14.60 17.10 1.83
N GLU A 10 15.87 17.00 2.26
CA GLU A 10 16.79 15.92 1.87
C GLU A 10 16.25 14.53 2.25
N TRP A 11 15.67 14.40 3.43
CA TRP A 11 15.05 13.17 3.89
C TRP A 11 13.80 12.81 3.07
N TYR A 12 12.93 13.78 2.76
CA TYR A 12 11.70 13.52 2.03
C TYR A 12 11.93 13.19 0.55
N GLU A 13 12.98 13.75 -0.05
CA GLU A 13 13.38 13.44 -1.43
C GLU A 13 13.68 11.96 -1.67
N GLN A 14 14.05 11.21 -0.61
CA GLN A 14 14.27 9.76 -0.70
C GLN A 14 13.00 8.98 -1.06
N PHE A 15 11.84 9.58 -0.84
CA PHE A 15 10.53 8.99 -1.11
C PHE A 15 9.89 9.51 -2.41
N ASP A 16 10.60 10.35 -3.18
CA ASP A 16 10.04 10.92 -4.42
C ASP A 16 9.56 9.85 -5.38
N ASN A 17 8.41 10.10 -6.01
CA ASN A 17 7.73 9.18 -6.92
C ASN A 17 7.31 7.82 -6.31
N THR A 18 7.36 7.67 -5.00
CA THR A 18 6.90 6.46 -4.33
C THR A 18 5.37 6.36 -4.38
N ASN A 19 4.87 5.20 -4.80
CA ASN A 19 3.45 4.87 -4.72
C ASN A 19 3.20 4.08 -3.44
N LEU A 20 2.33 4.61 -2.58
CA LEU A 20 1.90 3.98 -1.34
C LEU A 20 0.46 3.53 -1.42
N ILE A 21 0.15 2.43 -0.76
CA ILE A 21 -1.22 2.05 -0.39
C ILE A 21 -1.33 2.15 1.13
N ILE A 22 -2.30 2.94 1.59
CA ILE A 22 -2.68 2.99 3.00
C ILE A 22 -3.96 2.19 3.15
N LYS A 23 -3.90 1.12 3.94
CA LYS A 23 -5.06 0.28 4.24
C LYS A 23 -5.70 0.69 5.55
N ASN A 24 -7.01 0.73 5.54
CA ASN A 24 -7.86 0.89 6.71
C ASN A 24 -9.13 0.03 6.54
N ASN A 25 -10.03 0.04 7.54
CA ASN A 25 -11.26 -0.77 7.46
C ASN A 25 -12.29 -0.24 6.45
N PHE A 26 -12.14 0.99 5.98
CA PHE A 26 -13.10 1.65 5.10
C PHE A 26 -12.74 1.48 3.61
N LYS A 27 -11.53 1.87 3.21
CA LYS A 27 -11.03 1.78 1.82
C LYS A 27 -9.52 1.81 1.76
N ASP A 28 -8.95 1.25 0.70
CA ASP A 28 -7.55 1.44 0.36
C ASP A 28 -7.35 2.83 -0.26
N ILE A 29 -6.34 3.57 0.22
CA ILE A 29 -6.01 4.90 -0.26
C ILE A 29 -4.66 4.82 -0.98
N ASN A 30 -4.67 5.05 -2.28
CA ASN A 30 -3.46 5.11 -3.09
C ASN A 30 -2.89 6.52 -3.06
N ILE A 31 -1.63 6.68 -2.66
CA ILE A 31 -0.93 7.97 -2.58
C ILE A 31 0.34 7.93 -3.40
N LYS A 32 0.57 8.97 -4.18
CA LYS A 32 1.86 9.24 -4.80
C LYS A 32 2.59 10.33 -4.03
N ILE A 33 3.79 10.04 -3.57
CA ILE A 33 4.65 11.03 -2.93
C ILE A 33 5.37 11.82 -4.01
N LEU A 34 5.27 13.15 -3.92
CA LEU A 34 5.92 14.09 -4.83
C LEU A 34 6.78 15.04 -4.00
N LYS A 35 8.09 15.04 -4.23
CA LYS A 35 9.03 15.95 -3.53
C LYS A 35 8.68 17.42 -3.72
N ASP A 36 8.14 17.78 -4.89
CA ASP A 36 7.77 19.14 -5.22
C ASP A 36 6.61 19.69 -4.37
N ASN A 37 5.85 18.82 -3.68
CA ASN A 37 4.82 19.26 -2.75
C ASN A 37 5.38 19.69 -1.38
N LEU A 38 6.57 19.23 -1.02
CA LEU A 38 7.09 19.44 0.33
C LEU A 38 7.26 20.92 0.73
N PRO A 39 7.82 21.82 -0.12
CA PRO A 39 7.91 23.23 0.24
C PRO A 39 6.56 23.85 0.55
N HIS A 40 5.49 23.40 -0.11
CA HIS A 40 4.13 23.83 0.20
C HIS A 40 3.64 23.27 1.54
N LEU A 41 3.87 21.98 1.79
CA LEU A 41 3.53 21.32 3.06
C LEU A 41 4.20 21.99 4.25
N LEU A 42 5.47 22.37 4.12
CA LEU A 42 6.20 23.11 5.16
C LEU A 42 5.84 24.60 5.22
N GLY A 43 5.16 25.13 4.20
CA GLY A 43 4.81 26.55 4.12
C GLY A 43 5.98 27.45 3.72
N LEU A 44 7.02 26.93 3.06
CA LEU A 44 8.23 27.68 2.68
C LEU A 44 7.96 28.75 1.64
N HIS A 45 6.89 28.61 0.85
CA HIS A 45 6.45 29.66 -0.08
C HIS A 45 6.09 30.98 0.60
N TYR A 46 5.81 30.99 1.92
CA TYR A 46 5.58 32.21 2.70
C TYR A 46 6.84 33.05 2.95
N MET A 47 8.03 32.55 2.57
CA MET A 47 9.27 33.37 2.54
C MET A 47 9.24 34.45 1.47
N TYR A 48 8.30 34.39 0.55
CA TYR A 48 8.16 35.30 -0.60
C TYR A 48 6.86 36.10 -0.52
N SER A 49 6.83 37.26 -1.16
CA SER A 49 5.65 38.16 -1.18
C SER A 49 5.20 38.47 -2.62
N GLY A 50 3.91 38.67 -2.77
CA GLY A 50 3.30 39.08 -4.05
C GLY A 50 3.35 38.01 -5.13
N ASN A 51 3.40 38.43 -6.40
CA ASN A 51 3.38 37.54 -7.58
C ASN A 51 4.73 36.90 -7.91
N LYS A 52 5.73 37.01 -7.04
CA LYS A 52 7.08 36.51 -7.25
C LYS A 52 7.38 35.24 -6.41
N ILE A 53 6.38 34.41 -6.16
CA ILE A 53 6.59 33.13 -5.45
C ILE A 53 7.24 32.15 -6.45
N PRO A 54 8.47 31.68 -6.18
CA PRO A 54 9.10 30.68 -7.04
C PRO A 54 8.32 29.36 -7.02
N PRO A 55 8.46 28.52 -8.07
CA PRO A 55 7.97 27.15 -8.02
C PRO A 55 8.54 26.38 -6.81
N ALA A 56 7.77 25.48 -6.25
CA ALA A 56 8.15 24.77 -5.02
C ALA A 56 9.51 24.05 -5.16
N ARG A 57 9.78 23.43 -6.30
CA ARG A 57 11.07 22.82 -6.61
C ARG A 57 12.23 23.82 -6.47
N VAL A 58 12.08 25.02 -7.01
CA VAL A 58 13.12 26.08 -6.93
C VAL A 58 13.37 26.50 -5.48
N ILE A 59 12.32 26.59 -4.66
CA ILE A 59 12.45 26.89 -3.22
C ILE A 59 13.28 25.82 -2.52
N ALA A 60 13.00 24.54 -2.77
CA ALA A 60 13.76 23.44 -2.18
C ALA A 60 15.23 23.42 -2.60
N GLU A 61 15.49 23.62 -3.89
CA GLU A 61 16.86 23.70 -4.44
C GLU A 61 17.63 24.90 -3.87
N GLU A 62 16.99 26.05 -3.72
CA GLU A 62 17.60 27.24 -3.14
C GLU A 62 18.01 27.03 -1.68
N ILE A 63 17.12 26.45 -0.86
CA ILE A 63 17.41 26.16 0.55
C ILE A 63 18.61 25.21 0.67
N LYS A 64 18.69 24.17 -0.16
CA LYS A 64 19.80 23.22 -0.15
C LYS A 64 21.11 23.88 -0.64
N ALA A 65 21.07 24.52 -1.80
CA ALA A 65 22.28 25.07 -2.45
C ALA A 65 22.91 26.23 -1.65
N LYS A 66 22.09 27.09 -1.07
CA LYS A 66 22.56 28.22 -0.25
C LYS A 66 22.72 27.88 1.22
N ASN A 67 22.42 26.65 1.63
CA ASN A 67 22.46 26.19 3.02
C ASN A 67 21.69 27.12 3.97
N ILE A 68 20.45 27.50 3.59
CA ILE A 68 19.62 28.45 4.33
C ILE A 68 19.19 27.81 5.67
N SER A 69 19.50 28.50 6.76
CA SER A 69 19.10 28.08 8.12
C SER A 69 17.62 28.29 8.39
N ASP A 70 17.09 27.57 9.40
CA ASP A 70 15.72 27.78 9.84
C ASP A 70 15.47 29.21 10.30
N GLU A 71 16.48 29.86 10.92
CA GLU A 71 16.38 31.23 11.38
C GLU A 71 16.21 32.19 10.19
N GLU A 72 16.98 32.05 9.13
CA GLU A 72 16.85 32.85 7.89
C GLU A 72 15.48 32.63 7.24
N ILE A 73 14.99 31.38 7.19
CA ILE A 73 13.63 31.07 6.73
C ILE A 73 12.60 31.87 7.55
N PHE A 74 12.69 31.81 8.88
CA PHE A 74 11.73 32.47 9.76
C PHE A 74 11.81 33.99 9.71
N ILE A 75 13.00 34.58 9.52
CA ILE A 75 13.17 36.01 9.29
C ILE A 75 12.46 36.42 7.98
N ASN A 76 12.66 35.67 6.90
CA ASN A 76 12.03 35.95 5.62
C ASN A 76 10.49 35.81 5.70
N VAL A 77 9.98 34.76 6.35
CA VAL A 77 8.54 34.59 6.59
C VAL A 77 7.98 35.73 7.43
N LYS A 78 8.70 36.17 8.48
CA LYS A 78 8.28 37.28 9.33
C LYS A 78 8.19 38.61 8.52
N LYS A 79 9.13 38.81 7.59
CA LYS A 79 9.18 39.96 6.72
C LYS A 79 8.06 39.97 5.68
N CYS A 80 7.82 38.83 5.01
CA CYS A 80 6.89 38.75 3.90
C CYS A 80 5.46 38.40 4.31
N ASN A 81 5.28 37.52 5.30
CA ASN A 81 4.00 36.96 5.73
C ASN A 81 3.98 36.74 7.26
N PRO A 82 3.98 37.83 8.09
CA PRO A 82 4.16 37.73 9.54
C PRO A 82 3.12 36.85 10.23
N ASN A 83 1.88 36.84 9.73
CA ASN A 83 0.78 36.03 10.26
C ASN A 83 1.01 34.53 10.11
N MET A 84 1.86 34.11 9.18
CA MET A 84 2.17 32.70 8.89
C MET A 84 3.38 32.17 9.66
N LEU A 85 4.17 33.04 10.32
CA LEU A 85 5.40 32.67 11.00
C LEU A 85 5.22 31.49 11.99
N LYS A 86 4.20 31.57 12.85
CA LYS A 86 3.91 30.51 13.82
C LYS A 86 3.56 29.19 13.15
N SER A 87 2.80 29.25 12.06
CA SER A 87 2.40 28.10 11.27
C SER A 87 3.63 27.43 10.64
N VAL A 88 4.48 28.20 9.96
CA VAL A 88 5.70 27.69 9.31
C VAL A 88 6.66 27.06 10.32
N LYS A 89 6.92 27.75 11.45
CA LYS A 89 7.75 27.18 12.53
C LYS A 89 7.24 25.84 13.04
N ASN A 90 5.94 25.72 13.24
CA ASN A 90 5.33 24.45 13.66
C ASN A 90 5.50 23.36 12.60
N ARG A 91 5.22 23.66 11.32
CA ARG A 91 5.33 22.71 10.21
C ARG A 91 6.75 22.17 10.06
N VAL A 92 7.74 23.05 10.00
CA VAL A 92 9.17 22.68 9.88
C VAL A 92 9.60 21.77 11.04
N ARG A 93 9.15 22.07 12.26
CA ARG A 93 9.55 21.32 13.45
C ARG A 93 8.90 19.94 13.60
N THR A 94 7.71 19.75 13.05
CA THR A 94 6.89 18.57 13.38
C THR A 94 6.57 17.67 12.17
N PHE A 95 6.78 18.13 10.95
CA PHE A 95 6.35 17.39 9.75
C PHE A 95 7.07 16.04 9.61
N LYS A 96 8.40 16.03 9.75
CA LYS A 96 9.19 14.80 9.68
C LYS A 96 8.74 13.79 10.73
N GLU A 97 8.65 14.22 11.99
CA GLU A 97 8.18 13.38 13.10
C GLU A 97 6.75 12.86 12.87
N PHE A 98 5.88 13.69 12.28
CA PHE A 98 4.52 13.27 11.93
C PHE A 98 4.55 12.11 10.94
N LEU A 99 5.34 12.20 9.86
CA LEU A 99 5.45 11.13 8.86
C LEU A 99 6.16 9.88 9.40
N GLU A 100 7.23 10.03 10.18
CA GLU A 100 7.91 8.89 10.83
C GLU A 100 6.98 8.08 11.74
N ASN A 101 5.89 8.67 12.19
CA ASN A 101 4.85 8.02 13.00
C ASN A 101 3.50 7.94 12.26
N PHE A 102 3.51 7.95 10.94
CA PHE A 102 2.31 8.09 10.13
C PHE A 102 1.30 6.95 10.32
N GLU A 103 1.79 5.74 10.54
CA GLU A 103 0.97 4.55 10.78
C GLU A 103 0.11 4.62 12.05
N ASN A 104 0.44 5.52 13.00
CA ASN A 104 -0.35 5.76 14.20
C ASN A 104 -1.41 6.85 13.98
N GLY A 105 -1.63 7.27 12.75
CA GLY A 105 -2.62 8.27 12.38
C GLY A 105 -4.03 7.70 12.29
N VAL A 106 -5.01 8.60 12.39
CA VAL A 106 -6.42 8.32 12.13
C VAL A 106 -6.83 9.04 10.86
N ILE A 107 -7.50 8.33 9.96
CA ILE A 107 -8.01 8.86 8.71
C ILE A 107 -9.41 9.42 8.94
N LEU A 108 -9.62 10.65 8.51
CA LEU A 108 -10.89 11.36 8.58
C LEU A 108 -11.31 11.84 7.20
N GLU A 109 -12.59 11.81 6.94
CA GLU A 109 -13.16 12.52 5.80
C GLU A 109 -13.18 14.03 6.04
N ASN A 110 -12.75 14.81 5.06
CA ASN A 110 -12.92 16.26 5.10
C ASN A 110 -14.32 16.65 4.64
N THR A 111 -15.10 17.26 5.53
CA THR A 111 -16.39 17.81 5.17
C THR A 111 -16.22 19.27 4.75
N LYS A 112 -16.91 19.69 3.65
CA LYS A 112 -16.88 21.08 3.19
C LYS A 112 -17.46 22.07 4.22
N GLU A 113 -18.21 21.56 5.19
CA GLU A 113 -18.77 22.33 6.30
C GLU A 113 -17.70 22.77 7.28
N ASP A 114 -16.62 21.98 7.42
CA ASP A 114 -15.57 22.22 8.39
C ASP A 114 -14.47 23.14 7.86
N THR A 115 -14.20 23.10 6.54
CA THR A 115 -13.06 23.81 5.96
C THR A 115 -13.19 24.04 4.45
N ASN A 116 -12.56 25.12 3.97
CA ASN A 116 -12.38 25.41 2.54
C ASN A 116 -11.12 24.73 1.94
N ILE A 117 -10.47 23.82 2.68
CA ILE A 117 -9.31 23.08 2.19
C ILE A 117 -9.78 22.04 1.18
N ASN A 118 -9.10 21.96 0.03
CA ASN A 118 -9.48 21.07 -1.07
C ASN A 118 -9.15 19.59 -0.84
N SER A 119 -8.46 19.25 0.25
CA SER A 119 -8.17 17.85 0.61
C SER A 119 -9.47 17.09 0.86
N THR A 120 -9.57 15.87 0.35
CA THR A 120 -10.75 15.01 0.54
C THR A 120 -10.67 14.22 1.85
N LEU A 121 -9.45 13.91 2.28
CA LEU A 121 -9.17 13.18 3.51
C LEU A 121 -8.12 13.92 4.33
N PHE A 122 -8.17 13.71 5.63
CA PHE A 122 -7.09 14.08 6.55
C PHE A 122 -6.57 12.83 7.27
N VAL A 123 -5.24 12.77 7.43
CA VAL A 123 -4.63 11.91 8.46
C VAL A 123 -4.31 12.81 9.63
N ILE A 124 -4.84 12.48 10.80
CA ILE A 124 -4.63 13.26 12.02
C ILE A 124 -3.86 12.49 13.07
N LYS A 125 -3.14 13.24 13.88
CA LYS A 125 -2.45 12.75 15.07
C LYS A 125 -2.46 13.83 16.15
N THR A 126 -2.64 13.42 17.39
CA THR A 126 -2.62 14.36 18.52
C THR A 126 -1.27 14.29 19.24
N LYS A 127 -0.65 15.45 19.47
CA LYS A 127 0.55 15.61 20.29
C LYS A 127 0.46 16.93 21.07
N ASP A 128 0.75 16.89 22.38
CA ASP A 128 0.81 18.09 23.24
C ASP A 128 -0.41 18.99 23.11
N LYS A 129 -1.61 18.43 23.16
CA LYS A 129 -2.90 19.13 22.99
C LYS A 129 -3.07 19.81 21.62
N LYS A 130 -2.23 19.48 20.63
CA LYS A 130 -2.37 19.94 19.27
C LYS A 130 -2.77 18.78 18.36
N ILE A 131 -3.63 19.06 17.41
CA ILE A 131 -4.01 18.11 16.37
C ILE A 131 -3.23 18.47 15.11
N MET A 132 -2.38 17.58 14.68
CA MET A 132 -1.65 17.65 13.41
C MET A 132 -2.53 17.07 12.32
N HIS A 133 -2.63 17.76 11.19
CA HIS A 133 -3.46 17.37 10.06
C HIS A 133 -2.59 17.30 8.81
N LEU A 134 -2.59 16.16 8.13
CA LEU A 134 -2.03 16.02 6.79
C LEU A 134 -3.18 15.77 5.82
N GLY A 135 -3.43 16.74 4.96
CA GLY A 135 -4.48 16.67 3.96
C GLY A 135 -4.04 15.85 2.75
N ILE A 136 -4.91 14.97 2.30
CA ILE A 136 -4.78 14.18 1.10
C ILE A 136 -5.82 14.69 0.10
N LYS A 137 -5.36 15.09 -1.08
CA LYS A 137 -6.21 15.43 -2.21
C LYS A 137 -6.26 14.27 -3.17
N GLU A 138 -7.44 13.72 -3.36
CA GLU A 138 -7.68 12.72 -4.39
C GLU A 138 -7.71 13.40 -5.77
N ILE A 139 -6.87 12.93 -6.66
CA ILE A 139 -6.82 13.40 -8.04
C ILE A 139 -7.59 12.39 -8.89
N SER A 140 -8.77 12.78 -9.34
CA SER A 140 -9.50 12.06 -10.38
C SER A 140 -8.88 12.43 -11.72
N GLY A 141 -7.97 11.61 -12.22
CA GLY A 141 -7.33 11.83 -13.51
C GLY A 141 -6.98 10.51 -14.16
N VAL A 142 -7.43 10.33 -15.38
CA VAL A 142 -6.94 9.28 -16.28
C VAL A 142 -5.50 9.67 -16.65
N ILE A 143 -4.52 9.23 -15.88
CA ILE A 143 -3.16 9.20 -16.37
C ILE A 143 -3.05 7.90 -17.18
N MET A 144 -3.08 8.03 -18.50
CA MET A 144 -2.70 6.95 -19.39
C MET A 144 -1.24 6.61 -19.10
N LEU A 145 -1.00 5.56 -18.33
CA LEU A 145 0.29 4.90 -18.30
C LEU A 145 0.37 4.08 -19.58
N GLU A 146 1.11 4.57 -20.55
CA GLU A 146 1.57 3.77 -21.68
C GLU A 146 2.25 2.51 -21.07
N ASN A 147 1.71 1.33 -21.41
CA ASN A 147 2.19 -0.01 -21.07
C ASN A 147 1.65 -0.75 -19.82
N TYR A 148 0.43 -0.49 -19.37
CA TYR A 148 -0.27 -1.47 -18.53
C TYR A 148 -1.57 -1.91 -19.18
N SER A 149 -1.50 -3.08 -19.85
CA SER A 149 -2.67 -3.85 -20.26
C SER A 149 -3.46 -4.27 -19.01
N GLU A 150 -4.72 -3.84 -18.97
CA GLU A 150 -5.79 -4.40 -18.16
C GLU A 150 -5.71 -4.24 -16.63
N MET A 151 -5.82 -3.00 -16.14
CA MET A 151 -6.48 -2.74 -14.86
C MET A 151 -7.54 -1.66 -15.05
N ASN A 152 -8.74 -2.11 -15.42
CA ASN A 152 -9.96 -1.30 -15.45
C ASN A 152 -10.49 -1.07 -14.02
N GLN A 153 -9.73 -0.39 -13.17
CA GLN A 153 -10.22 0.26 -11.97
C GLN A 153 -9.74 1.70 -12.03
N LYS A 154 -10.68 2.64 -11.94
CA LYS A 154 -10.39 4.06 -11.69
C LYS A 154 -9.71 4.13 -10.31
N GLU A 155 -8.41 3.89 -10.28
CA GLU A 155 -7.64 4.08 -9.07
C GLU A 155 -7.59 5.58 -8.78
N MET A 156 -8.34 6.01 -7.78
CA MET A 156 -8.20 7.35 -7.23
C MET A 156 -6.82 7.45 -6.58
N ARG A 157 -5.95 8.28 -7.14
CA ARG A 157 -4.64 8.55 -6.56
C ARG A 157 -4.70 9.83 -5.75
N GLY A 158 -4.20 9.76 -4.54
CA GLY A 158 -4.05 10.91 -3.67
C GLY A 158 -2.63 11.49 -3.72
N ILE A 159 -2.51 12.75 -3.38
CA ILE A 159 -1.24 13.41 -3.06
C ILE A 159 -1.35 14.10 -1.70
N PHE A 160 -0.23 14.26 -1.01
CA PHE A 160 -0.19 15.14 0.15
C PHE A 160 -0.29 16.59 -0.32
N GLU A 161 -1.34 17.29 0.12
CA GLU A 161 -1.64 18.65 -0.34
C GLU A 161 -1.32 19.71 0.71
N THR A 162 -1.63 19.45 1.97
CA THR A 162 -1.47 20.44 3.03
C THR A 162 -1.09 19.79 4.36
N TYR A 163 -0.33 20.51 5.18
CA TYR A 163 0.01 20.11 6.53
C TYR A 163 -0.15 21.32 7.48
N PHE A 164 -0.85 21.13 8.60
CA PHE A 164 -1.04 22.18 9.59
C PHE A 164 -1.36 21.62 10.98
N LEU A 165 -1.21 22.47 11.99
CA LEU A 165 -1.52 22.16 13.38
C LEU A 165 -2.62 23.07 13.90
N ARG A 166 -3.52 22.49 14.70
CA ARG A 166 -4.61 23.21 15.40
C ARG A 166 -4.69 22.77 16.85
N ASN A 167 -5.26 23.64 17.69
CA ASN A 167 -5.50 23.35 19.12
C ASN A 167 -6.95 22.88 19.35
N ASN A 168 -7.75 22.75 18.30
CA ASN A 168 -9.15 22.38 18.36
C ASN A 168 -9.51 21.43 17.21
N ASP A 169 -10.67 20.84 17.31
CA ASP A 169 -11.24 19.87 16.39
C ASP A 169 -12.05 20.49 15.23
N LYS A 170 -11.94 21.81 15.02
CA LYS A 170 -12.74 22.55 14.00
C LYS A 170 -12.75 21.85 12.63
N PHE A 171 -11.64 21.23 12.21
CA PHE A 171 -11.50 20.60 10.90
C PHE A 171 -11.89 19.12 10.88
N THR A 172 -12.35 18.60 12.01
CA THR A 172 -12.63 17.16 12.17
C THR A 172 -13.96 16.88 12.85
N LYS A 173 -14.62 17.94 13.34
CA LYS A 173 -15.83 17.85 14.17
C LYS A 173 -17.00 17.13 13.51
N ASN A 174 -17.20 17.37 12.19
CA ASN A 174 -18.32 16.81 11.45
C ASN A 174 -17.93 15.60 10.60
N SER A 175 -16.68 15.13 10.71
CA SER A 175 -16.24 13.94 10.01
C SER A 175 -17.00 12.70 10.49
N LYS A 176 -17.54 11.92 9.53
CA LYS A 176 -18.23 10.66 9.80
C LYS A 176 -17.32 9.44 9.77
N ILE A 177 -16.12 9.59 9.18
CA ILE A 177 -15.13 8.52 9.03
C ILE A 177 -14.02 8.79 10.01
N HIS A 178 -13.75 7.80 10.88
CA HIS A 178 -12.66 7.81 11.86
C HIS A 178 -12.01 6.43 11.83
N GLU A 179 -11.07 6.21 10.91
CA GLU A 179 -10.46 4.91 10.69
C GLU A 179 -8.96 4.92 10.96
N SER A 180 -8.50 4.01 11.80
CA SER A 180 -7.06 3.82 12.04
C SER A 180 -6.37 3.23 10.81
N ILE A 181 -5.14 3.66 10.58
CA ILE A 181 -4.27 3.03 9.58
C ILE A 181 -3.90 1.63 10.06
N ILE A 182 -4.16 0.61 9.23
CA ILE A 182 -3.84 -0.79 9.54
C ILE A 182 -2.48 -1.16 8.99
N GLU A 183 -2.22 -0.76 7.74
CA GLU A 183 -1.00 -1.11 7.03
C GLU A 183 -0.65 -0.02 6.02
N ILE A 184 0.64 0.20 5.82
CA ILE A 184 1.17 1.02 4.73
C ILE A 184 2.08 0.13 3.91
N SER A 185 1.87 0.12 2.60
CA SER A 185 2.69 -0.64 1.66
C SER A 185 3.21 0.26 0.55
N ARG A 186 4.43 0.00 0.09
CA ARG A 186 5.08 0.66 -1.03
C ARG A 186 5.21 -0.29 -2.21
N TYR A 187 4.88 0.17 -3.42
CA TYR A 187 5.13 -0.61 -4.62
C TYR A 187 6.62 -0.63 -4.96
N ASP A 188 7.17 -1.82 -5.15
CA ASP A 188 8.54 -2.04 -5.61
C ASP A 188 8.54 -2.40 -7.10
N GLU A 189 9.10 -1.50 -7.93
CA GLU A 189 9.12 -1.66 -9.39
C GLU A 189 9.95 -2.87 -9.85
N LYS A 190 10.99 -3.26 -9.12
CA LYS A 190 11.85 -4.38 -9.47
C LYS A 190 11.19 -5.72 -9.15
N LEU A 191 10.55 -5.79 -7.99
CA LEU A 191 9.88 -7.01 -7.53
C LEU A 191 8.44 -7.13 -8.06
N LYS A 192 7.88 -6.04 -8.62
CA LYS A 192 6.48 -5.95 -9.08
C LYS A 192 5.47 -6.32 -7.99
N GLU A 193 5.76 -5.96 -6.75
CA GLU A 193 4.91 -6.26 -5.60
C GLU A 193 4.88 -5.11 -4.59
N TYR A 194 3.87 -5.12 -3.71
CA TYR A 194 3.77 -4.20 -2.60
C TYR A 194 4.52 -4.73 -1.38
N LEU A 195 5.47 -3.94 -0.87
CA LEU A 195 6.24 -4.23 0.32
C LEU A 195 5.73 -3.40 1.49
N PRO A 196 5.72 -3.94 2.73
CA PRO A 196 5.40 -3.15 3.90
C PRO A 196 6.35 -1.96 4.02
N PHE A 197 5.81 -0.82 4.45
CA PHE A 197 6.53 0.44 4.42
C PHE A 197 6.30 1.26 5.70
N SER A 198 7.35 1.95 6.15
CA SER A 198 7.30 3.03 7.13
C SER A 198 8.22 4.16 6.69
N PHE A 199 7.84 5.40 7.01
CA PHE A 199 8.72 6.56 6.84
C PHE A 199 9.87 6.58 7.87
N ASP A 200 9.74 5.89 8.99
CA ASP A 200 10.83 5.64 9.92
C ASP A 200 11.77 4.58 9.35
N ASN A 201 13.04 4.93 9.14
CA ASN A 201 14.01 4.06 8.49
C ASN A 201 14.28 2.77 9.28
N GLN A 202 14.39 2.86 10.60
CA GLN A 202 14.65 1.69 11.44
C GLN A 202 13.46 0.73 11.37
N ARG A 203 12.26 1.25 11.58
CA ARG A 203 11.03 0.48 11.51
C ARG A 203 10.79 -0.10 10.11
N ASN A 204 11.09 0.66 9.05
CA ASN A 204 11.00 0.16 7.68
C ASN A 204 11.91 -1.04 7.44
N GLN A 205 13.15 -1.01 7.93
CA GLN A 205 14.07 -2.15 7.86
C GLN A 205 13.54 -3.38 8.63
N GLU A 206 12.98 -3.18 9.82
CA GLU A 206 12.37 -4.25 10.61
C GLU A 206 11.16 -4.88 9.91
N LEU A 207 10.29 -4.06 9.31
CA LEU A 207 9.14 -4.53 8.54
C LEU A 207 9.58 -5.35 7.33
N LEU A 208 10.55 -4.87 6.55
CA LEU A 208 11.10 -5.58 5.41
C LEU A 208 11.77 -6.89 5.82
N LYS A 209 12.54 -6.88 6.91
CA LYS A 209 13.15 -8.10 7.45
C LYS A 209 12.10 -9.15 7.81
N LYS A 210 11.04 -8.76 8.52
CA LYS A 210 9.92 -9.66 8.86
C LYS A 210 9.21 -10.19 7.61
N TYR A 211 8.98 -9.31 6.63
CA TYR A 211 8.36 -9.69 5.35
C TYR A 211 9.17 -10.75 4.62
N TYR A 212 10.49 -10.54 4.45
CA TYR A 212 11.35 -11.48 3.76
C TYR A 212 11.57 -12.79 4.54
N LEU A 213 11.59 -12.75 5.88
CA LEU A 213 11.60 -13.95 6.69
C LEU A 213 10.34 -14.79 6.44
N LYS A 214 9.16 -14.17 6.54
CA LYS A 214 7.88 -14.82 6.26
C LYS A 214 7.78 -15.33 4.83
N LYS A 215 8.29 -14.57 3.85
CA LYS A 215 8.34 -15.00 2.45
C LYS A 215 9.27 -16.19 2.27
N LYS A 216 10.40 -16.23 2.99
CA LYS A 216 11.38 -17.32 2.96
C LYS A 216 10.83 -18.60 3.61
N GLU A 217 10.07 -18.48 4.69
CA GLU A 217 9.34 -19.58 5.31
C GLU A 217 8.29 -20.20 4.38
N ASN A 218 7.68 -19.38 3.50
CA ASN A 218 6.68 -19.80 2.53
C ASN A 218 7.27 -20.26 1.18
N HIS A 219 8.60 -20.28 1.03
CA HIS A 219 9.27 -20.70 -0.20
C HIS A 219 10.21 -21.88 0.05
N ASN A 220 10.30 -22.78 -0.93
CA ASN A 220 11.26 -23.88 -0.88
C ASN A 220 12.69 -23.31 -0.87
N CYS A 221 13.49 -23.67 0.15
CA CYS A 221 14.86 -23.19 0.33
C CYS A 221 15.79 -23.52 -0.85
N LEU A 222 15.47 -24.54 -1.65
CA LEU A 222 16.29 -25.00 -2.78
C LEU A 222 15.91 -24.35 -4.12
N THR A 223 14.61 -24.01 -4.34
CA THR A 223 14.12 -23.52 -5.64
C THR A 223 13.61 -22.09 -5.59
N GLY A 224 13.41 -21.49 -4.40
CA GLY A 224 12.80 -20.17 -4.23
C GLY A 224 11.30 -20.12 -4.59
N GLU A 225 10.68 -21.24 -4.91
CA GLU A 225 9.26 -21.31 -5.23
C GLU A 225 8.37 -21.36 -3.97
N PRO A 226 7.15 -20.79 -4.04
CA PRO A 226 6.22 -20.84 -2.90
C PRO A 226 5.93 -22.29 -2.45
N ILE A 227 6.00 -22.53 -1.15
CA ILE A 227 5.67 -23.82 -0.54
C ILE A 227 4.15 -23.85 -0.23
N ASN A 228 3.34 -23.51 -1.21
CA ASN A 228 1.89 -23.56 -1.08
C ASN A 228 1.36 -24.76 -1.86
N ILE A 229 0.80 -25.71 -1.13
CA ILE A 229 0.12 -26.88 -1.72
C ILE A 229 -1.35 -26.50 -1.85
N GLN A 230 -1.84 -26.37 -3.08
CA GLN A 230 -3.24 -26.08 -3.32
C GLN A 230 -4.11 -27.31 -3.02
N VAL A 231 -5.03 -27.14 -2.09
CA VAL A 231 -6.01 -28.16 -1.74
C VAL A 231 -7.34 -27.83 -2.43
N HIS A 232 -7.77 -28.72 -3.30
CA HIS A 232 -9.06 -28.63 -3.98
C HIS A 232 -10.11 -29.35 -3.13
N SER A 233 -11.26 -28.75 -2.94
CA SER A 233 -12.37 -29.36 -2.19
C SER A 233 -13.55 -29.64 -3.13
N SER A 234 -14.12 -30.83 -3.03
CA SER A 234 -15.37 -31.21 -3.71
C SER A 234 -16.23 -32.00 -2.72
N GLY A 235 -17.27 -31.36 -2.19
CA GLY A 235 -18.04 -31.89 -1.05
C GLY A 235 -17.14 -32.03 0.18
N GLU A 236 -17.19 -33.19 0.83
CA GLU A 236 -16.37 -33.52 2.00
C GLU A 236 -14.93 -33.98 1.62
N SER A 237 -14.71 -34.27 0.34
CA SER A 237 -13.41 -34.75 -0.13
C SER A 237 -12.44 -33.62 -0.47
N LYS A 238 -11.19 -33.80 -0.05
CA LYS A 238 -10.08 -32.87 -0.34
C LYS A 238 -9.05 -33.56 -1.22
N TRP A 239 -8.50 -32.83 -2.21
CA TRP A 239 -7.64 -33.35 -3.25
C TRP A 239 -6.39 -32.51 -3.42
N ILE A 240 -5.27 -33.14 -3.70
CA ILE A 240 -3.99 -32.48 -4.04
C ILE A 240 -3.59 -32.94 -5.44
N ALA A 241 -3.10 -31.98 -6.27
CA ALA A 241 -2.62 -32.30 -7.60
C ALA A 241 -1.39 -33.23 -7.54
N LYS A 242 -1.32 -34.22 -8.42
CA LYS A 242 -0.21 -35.19 -8.52
C LYS A 242 1.15 -34.50 -8.57
N LYS A 243 1.27 -33.44 -9.36
CA LYS A 243 2.51 -32.65 -9.48
C LYS A 243 2.99 -32.11 -8.13
N ASP A 244 2.04 -31.72 -7.23
CA ASP A 244 2.39 -31.19 -5.92
C ASP A 244 2.75 -32.31 -4.94
N VAL A 245 2.10 -33.48 -5.05
CA VAL A 245 2.47 -34.67 -4.29
C VAL A 245 3.91 -35.12 -4.62
N GLU A 246 4.27 -35.12 -5.90
CA GLU A 246 5.62 -35.48 -6.36
C GLU A 246 6.66 -34.41 -5.99
N LYS A 247 6.30 -33.12 -6.20
CA LYS A 247 7.18 -31.99 -5.93
C LYS A 247 7.57 -31.89 -4.46
N TYR A 248 6.63 -32.16 -3.56
CA TYR A 248 6.84 -32.02 -2.10
C TYR A 248 7.17 -33.35 -1.43
N GLY A 249 7.37 -34.45 -2.21
CA GLY A 249 7.74 -35.75 -1.70
C GLY A 249 6.71 -36.35 -0.74
N ILE A 250 5.40 -36.07 -0.98
CA ILE A 250 4.34 -36.61 -0.12
C ILE A 250 4.18 -38.09 -0.38
N GLU A 251 4.36 -38.92 0.66
CA GLU A 251 4.22 -40.38 0.53
C GLU A 251 2.75 -40.78 0.34
N LYS A 252 2.54 -41.74 -0.55
CA LYS A 252 1.23 -42.32 -0.82
C LYS A 252 1.00 -43.54 0.11
N ILE A 253 -0.24 -43.69 0.53
CA ILE A 253 -0.68 -44.89 1.23
C ILE A 253 -0.79 -46.03 0.19
N GLU A 254 -0.57 -47.25 0.61
CA GLU A 254 -0.73 -48.45 -0.26
C GLU A 254 -2.16 -48.48 -0.79
N GLY A 255 -2.32 -48.58 -2.12
CA GLY A 255 -3.62 -48.57 -2.77
C GLY A 255 -4.15 -47.16 -3.14
N ALA A 256 -3.37 -46.09 -2.94
CA ALA A 256 -3.74 -44.72 -3.35
C ALA A 256 -4.12 -44.68 -4.84
N LYS A 257 -5.32 -44.09 -5.12
CA LYS A 257 -5.87 -44.00 -6.47
C LYS A 257 -5.73 -42.61 -7.03
N GLU A 258 -5.20 -42.56 -8.26
CA GLU A 258 -5.14 -41.33 -9.05
C GLU A 258 -6.51 -41.05 -9.68
N THR A 259 -7.00 -39.79 -9.52
CA THR A 259 -8.25 -39.34 -10.11
C THR A 259 -7.94 -38.22 -11.09
N ILE A 260 -8.55 -38.26 -12.28
CA ILE A 260 -8.38 -37.21 -13.30
C ILE A 260 -9.51 -36.21 -13.17
N GLY A 261 -9.13 -34.96 -12.91
CA GLY A 261 -10.01 -33.78 -12.97
C GLY A 261 -9.66 -32.91 -14.15
N GLN A 262 -10.46 -31.86 -14.36
CA GLN A 262 -10.20 -30.86 -15.39
C GLN A 262 -10.02 -29.50 -14.76
N ILE A 263 -8.96 -28.77 -15.15
CA ILE A 263 -8.78 -27.35 -14.83
C ILE A 263 -9.18 -26.55 -16.04
N THR A 264 -10.05 -25.59 -15.83
CA THR A 264 -10.46 -24.59 -16.83
C THR A 264 -9.71 -23.30 -16.56
N TYR A 265 -9.05 -22.73 -17.57
CA TYR A 265 -8.35 -21.45 -17.44
C TYR A 265 -8.52 -20.62 -18.72
N ILE A 266 -8.43 -19.31 -18.57
CA ILE A 266 -8.51 -18.36 -19.70
C ILE A 266 -7.10 -17.93 -20.08
N LYS A 267 -6.78 -18.07 -21.38
CA LYS A 267 -5.53 -17.57 -21.95
C LYS A 267 -5.86 -16.86 -23.27
N ASN A 268 -5.41 -15.63 -23.45
CA ASN A 268 -5.69 -14.79 -24.62
C ASN A 268 -7.19 -14.72 -24.97
N ASN A 269 -8.04 -14.48 -23.97
CA ASN A 269 -9.50 -14.44 -24.06
C ASN A 269 -10.15 -15.73 -24.62
N LYS A 270 -9.44 -16.85 -24.59
CA LYS A 270 -9.98 -18.16 -24.96
C LYS A 270 -9.98 -19.08 -23.74
N LEU A 271 -11.06 -19.84 -23.62
CA LEU A 271 -11.23 -20.84 -22.57
C LEU A 271 -10.46 -22.11 -22.95
N TYR A 272 -9.60 -22.58 -22.05
CA TYR A 272 -8.86 -23.83 -22.20
C TYR A 272 -9.22 -24.77 -21.07
N GLN A 273 -9.26 -26.07 -21.39
CA GLN A 273 -9.42 -27.13 -20.42
C GLN A 273 -8.20 -28.04 -20.49
N LYS A 274 -7.67 -28.38 -19.34
CA LYS A 274 -6.52 -29.28 -19.20
C LYS A 274 -6.84 -30.37 -18.20
N PRO A 275 -6.65 -31.65 -18.53
CA PRO A 275 -6.75 -32.72 -17.56
C PRO A 275 -5.60 -32.60 -16.53
N VAL A 276 -5.92 -32.80 -15.27
CA VAL A 276 -4.95 -32.81 -14.17
C VAL A 276 -5.26 -33.98 -13.26
N SER A 277 -4.23 -34.70 -12.90
CA SER A 277 -4.31 -35.84 -11.98
C SER A 277 -4.23 -35.38 -10.53
N TYR A 278 -5.05 -35.95 -9.68
CA TYR A 278 -5.17 -35.66 -8.26
C TYR A 278 -5.13 -36.91 -7.41
N TYR A 279 -4.69 -36.78 -6.17
CA TYR A 279 -4.85 -37.79 -5.12
C TYR A 279 -5.78 -37.23 -4.03
N ASN A 280 -6.62 -38.10 -3.46
CA ASN A 280 -7.40 -37.74 -2.28
C ASN A 280 -6.45 -37.53 -1.10
N LEU A 281 -6.75 -36.59 -0.23
CA LEU A 281 -5.95 -36.32 0.95
C LEU A 281 -5.87 -37.54 1.87
N SER A 282 -6.95 -38.33 1.94
CA SER A 282 -6.99 -39.58 2.71
C SER A 282 -6.05 -40.66 2.18
N ASP A 283 -5.63 -40.58 0.92
CA ASP A 283 -4.73 -41.50 0.27
C ASP A 283 -3.23 -41.15 0.41
N LEU A 284 -2.96 -40.07 1.20
CA LEU A 284 -1.64 -39.50 1.37
C LEU A 284 -1.22 -39.49 2.84
N LYS A 285 0.07 -39.75 3.11
CA LYS A 285 0.65 -39.58 4.45
C LYS A 285 0.96 -38.10 4.68
N ILE A 286 0.04 -37.38 5.32
CA ILE A 286 0.18 -35.97 5.59
C ILE A 286 0.79 -35.76 6.98
N THR A 287 1.99 -35.19 7.01
CA THR A 287 2.62 -34.73 8.27
C THR A 287 2.08 -33.36 8.67
N LYS A 288 2.19 -32.98 9.95
CA LYS A 288 1.83 -31.64 10.43
C LYS A 288 2.56 -30.53 9.68
N GLU A 289 3.82 -30.76 9.27
CA GLU A 289 4.61 -29.81 8.49
C GLU A 289 4.05 -29.61 7.09
N ILE A 290 3.55 -30.66 6.46
CA ILE A 290 2.91 -30.61 5.13
C ILE A 290 1.54 -29.94 5.25
N GLU A 291 0.77 -30.25 6.28
CA GLU A 291 -0.55 -29.68 6.52
C GLU A 291 -0.49 -28.14 6.70
N GLN A 292 0.53 -27.64 7.37
CA GLN A 292 0.75 -26.19 7.53
C GLN A 292 1.01 -25.45 6.20
N LYS A 293 1.35 -26.18 5.14
CA LYS A 293 1.60 -25.63 3.80
C LYS A 293 0.36 -25.64 2.90
N PHE A 294 -0.76 -26.15 3.40
CA PHE A 294 -2.01 -26.20 2.65
C PHE A 294 -2.65 -24.82 2.56
N VAL A 295 -3.00 -24.45 1.34
CA VAL A 295 -3.75 -23.21 1.06
C VAL A 295 -5.04 -23.60 0.34
N PRO A 296 -6.20 -23.21 0.87
CA PRO A 296 -7.46 -23.46 0.16
C PRO A 296 -7.47 -22.70 -1.16
N MET A 297 -7.98 -23.33 -2.21
CA MET A 297 -8.16 -22.69 -3.49
C MET A 297 -9.08 -21.46 -3.35
N LYS A 298 -8.65 -20.29 -3.82
CA LYS A 298 -9.46 -19.08 -3.74
C LYS A 298 -10.74 -19.26 -4.55
N GLU A 299 -11.87 -18.78 -4.02
CA GLU A 299 -13.20 -18.94 -4.62
C GLU A 299 -13.37 -18.44 -6.06
N LYS A 300 -12.49 -17.57 -6.55
CA LYS A 300 -12.50 -17.10 -7.95
C LYS A 300 -12.19 -18.17 -9.00
N GLU A 301 -11.62 -19.30 -8.60
CA GLU A 301 -11.37 -20.44 -9.48
C GLU A 301 -12.41 -21.56 -9.33
N LYS A 302 -13.41 -21.39 -8.44
CA LYS A 302 -14.49 -22.35 -8.20
C LYS A 302 -15.60 -22.37 -9.25
N THR A 303 -15.52 -21.58 -10.30
CA THR A 303 -16.59 -21.58 -11.28
C THR A 303 -16.35 -22.65 -12.33
N GLN A 304 -16.86 -23.81 -12.10
CA GLN A 304 -17.73 -24.61 -12.93
C GLN A 304 -17.69 -26.07 -12.49
N GLU A 305 -18.88 -26.50 -12.11
CA GLU A 305 -19.25 -27.82 -11.68
C GLU A 305 -18.78 -28.94 -12.60
N ILE A 306 -18.40 -30.04 -11.98
CA ILE A 306 -18.27 -31.35 -12.62
C ILE A 306 -19.67 -31.75 -13.15
N SER A 307 -20.01 -31.37 -14.38
CA SER A 307 -21.15 -31.95 -15.05
C SER A 307 -20.83 -33.41 -15.37
N LYS A 308 -21.43 -34.30 -14.57
CA LYS A 308 -21.51 -35.71 -14.94
C LYS A 308 -22.24 -35.80 -16.28
N SER A 309 -21.52 -36.14 -17.34
CA SER A 309 -22.13 -36.54 -18.59
C SER A 309 -22.91 -37.83 -18.32
N LYS A 310 -24.24 -37.71 -18.19
CA LYS A 310 -25.13 -38.84 -18.37
C LYS A 310 -25.01 -39.25 -19.84
N GLY A 311 -24.52 -40.43 -20.08
CA GLY A 311 -24.58 -41.07 -21.38
C GLY A 311 -26.05 -41.16 -21.81
N GLN A 312 -26.41 -40.46 -22.85
CA GLN A 312 -27.61 -40.79 -23.63
C GLN A 312 -27.20 -41.85 -24.67
N GLY A 313 -27.70 -43.07 -24.40
CA GLY A 313 -27.66 -44.12 -25.37
C GLY A 313 -28.49 -43.66 -26.61
N ILE A 314 -27.91 -43.82 -27.77
CA ILE A 314 -28.59 -43.81 -29.04
C ILE A 314 -29.16 -45.22 -29.17
N GLY A 315 -30.47 -45.32 -29.14
CA GLY A 315 -31.26 -46.48 -29.57
C GLY A 315 -32.11 -46.02 -30.75
N ASP A 316 -31.91 -46.68 -31.85
CA ASP A 316 -32.72 -46.81 -33.07
C ASP A 316 -33.48 -45.63 -33.63
#